data_2f20c16f7455762f401961b15cd56986
#
_entry.id   2f20c16f7455762f401961b15cd56986
#
_cell.length_a   1.000
_cell.length_b   1.000
_cell.length_c   1.000
_cell.angle_alpha   90.00
_cell.angle_beta   90.00
_cell.angle_gamma   90.00
#
_symmetry.space_group_name_H-M   'P 1'
#
loop_
_entity.id
_entity.type
_entity.pdbx_description
1 polymer ?
#
loop_
_entity_poly.entity_id
_entity_poly.type
_entity_poly.pdbx_seq_one_letter_code
_entity_poly.pdbx_strand_id
1 'polypeptide(L)'
;MDMRFVVAAIFGGACLFGQAFAAAPQIPKRKAGHWELTTVSAGFGKTVTDVCIGPDDNIAMPADSGDCAQTKVAQAGSEVIVDVVCKKPHGKQTMSTAFGGDFNARYHAVMKMTFDPPEGVPSMGVTIDGKYIGPDCPR
;
A
#
# COMPACT_ATOMS: atom_id res chain seq x y z
N MET A 1 52.47 -59.01 -6.64
CA MET A 1 51.16 -58.61 -7.22
C MET A 1 50.45 -57.76 -6.20
N ASP A 2 50.71 -56.47 -6.21
CA ASP A 2 50.17 -55.54 -5.23
C ASP A 2 48.97 -54.74 -5.84
N MET A 3 47.80 -55.09 -5.38
CA MET A 3 46.54 -54.43 -5.83
C MET A 3 46.23 -53.25 -4.92
N ARG A 4 46.64 -52.07 -5.41
CA ARG A 4 46.36 -50.80 -4.71
C ARG A 4 44.91 -50.37 -4.96
N PHE A 5 44.07 -50.45 -3.93
CA PHE A 5 42.75 -49.89 -3.93
C PHE A 5 42.83 -48.37 -3.75
N VAL A 6 42.41 -47.61 -4.76
CA VAL A 6 42.21 -46.18 -4.70
C VAL A 6 40.79 -45.93 -4.19
N VAL A 7 40.66 -45.44 -2.97
CA VAL A 7 39.37 -44.98 -2.40
C VAL A 7 39.16 -43.54 -2.86
N ALA A 8 38.23 -43.32 -3.78
CA ALA A 8 37.79 -42.01 -4.16
C ALA A 8 36.75 -41.51 -3.16
N ALA A 9 37.12 -40.52 -2.34
CA ALA A 9 36.20 -39.81 -1.42
C ALA A 9 35.38 -38.78 -2.24
N ILE A 10 34.09 -39.07 -2.40
CA ILE A 10 33.14 -38.14 -3.00
C ILE A 10 32.67 -37.18 -1.89
N PHE A 11 33.17 -35.94 -1.92
CA PHE A 11 32.64 -34.84 -1.09
C PHE A 11 31.33 -34.37 -1.70
N GLY A 12 30.21 -34.83 -1.15
CA GLY A 12 28.89 -34.35 -1.43
C GLY A 12 28.69 -32.99 -0.76
N GLY A 13 28.86 -31.90 -1.53
CA GLY A 13 28.49 -30.55 -1.08
C GLY A 13 27.00 -30.40 -1.04
N ALA A 14 26.39 -30.38 0.17
CA ALA A 14 25.01 -30.04 0.37
C ALA A 14 24.85 -28.52 0.21
N CYS A 15 24.37 -28.06 -0.96
CA CYS A 15 23.93 -26.72 -1.17
C CYS A 15 22.61 -26.48 -0.35
N LEU A 16 22.74 -25.89 0.81
CA LEU A 16 21.60 -25.35 1.56
C LEU A 16 21.06 -24.13 0.79
N PHE A 17 20.09 -24.36 -0.06
CA PHE A 17 19.28 -23.27 -0.63
C PHE A 17 18.46 -22.68 0.50
N GLY A 18 18.98 -21.64 1.14
CA GLY A 18 18.23 -20.80 2.05
C GLY A 18 17.09 -20.16 1.28
N GLN A 19 15.85 -20.62 1.50
CA GLN A 19 14.66 -19.95 0.97
C GLN A 19 14.53 -18.64 1.73
N ALA A 20 14.86 -17.53 1.05
CA ALA A 20 14.53 -16.20 1.56
C ALA A 20 13.00 -16.07 1.51
N PHE A 21 12.34 -16.19 2.65
CA PHE A 21 10.94 -15.83 2.77
C PHE A 21 10.85 -14.32 2.55
N ALA A 22 10.30 -13.88 1.41
CA ALA A 22 9.97 -12.49 1.19
C ALA A 22 8.94 -12.08 2.26
N ALA A 23 9.23 -11.01 3.00
CA ALA A 23 8.28 -10.46 3.96
C ALA A 23 6.96 -10.12 3.26
N ALA A 24 5.81 -10.41 3.90
CA ALA A 24 4.51 -10.04 3.37
C ALA A 24 4.44 -8.52 3.17
N PRO A 25 3.86 -8.03 2.06
CA PRO A 25 3.71 -6.59 1.83
C PRO A 25 2.89 -5.96 2.94
N GLN A 26 3.32 -4.81 3.42
CA GLN A 26 2.66 -4.07 4.49
C GLN A 26 2.15 -2.74 3.95
N ILE A 27 1.06 -2.25 4.55
CA ILE A 27 0.55 -0.91 4.25
C ILE A 27 1.58 0.12 4.70
N PRO A 28 1.98 1.07 3.82
CA PRO A 28 2.90 2.13 4.19
C PRO A 28 2.33 3.00 5.32
N LYS A 29 3.20 3.46 6.20
CA LYS A 29 2.86 4.43 7.24
C LYS A 29 3.52 5.77 6.93
N ARG A 30 2.72 6.84 7.00
CA ARG A 30 3.24 8.20 6.90
C ARG A 30 3.93 8.60 8.20
N LYS A 31 4.98 9.41 8.08
CA LYS A 31 5.60 10.07 9.23
C LYS A 31 4.57 10.92 9.95
N ALA A 32 4.51 10.84 11.28
CA ALA A 32 3.62 11.67 12.08
C ALA A 32 3.98 13.16 11.96
N GLY A 33 2.97 14.02 11.91
CA GLY A 33 3.12 15.46 11.77
C GLY A 33 2.15 16.07 10.75
N HIS A 34 2.49 17.27 10.30
CA HIS A 34 1.72 18.06 9.35
C HIS A 34 2.05 17.67 7.90
N TRP A 35 1.02 17.38 7.13
CA TRP A 35 1.10 17.07 5.71
C TRP A 35 0.16 17.95 4.89
N GLU A 36 0.61 18.36 3.71
CA GLU A 36 -0.21 18.96 2.67
C GLU A 36 -0.58 17.86 1.67
N LEU A 37 -1.89 17.68 1.44
CA LEU A 37 -2.42 16.73 0.47
C LEU A 37 -2.99 17.48 -0.74
N THR A 38 -2.48 17.20 -1.92
CA THR A 38 -3.08 17.61 -3.19
C THR A 38 -3.88 16.45 -3.74
N THR A 39 -5.19 16.60 -3.83
CA THR A 39 -6.11 15.59 -4.37
C THR A 39 -6.67 16.06 -5.69
N VAL A 40 -6.63 15.19 -6.70
CA VAL A 40 -7.25 15.42 -8.01
C VAL A 40 -8.24 14.30 -8.29
N SER A 41 -9.48 14.65 -8.58
CA SER A 41 -10.51 13.68 -8.98
C SER A 41 -11.26 14.14 -10.21
N ALA A 42 -11.59 13.18 -11.09
CA ALA A 42 -12.37 13.45 -12.28
C ALA A 42 -13.76 14.02 -11.89
N GLY A 43 -14.12 15.16 -12.45
CA GLY A 43 -15.39 15.85 -12.20
C GLY A 43 -15.40 16.82 -10.99
N PHE A 44 -14.44 16.70 -10.05
CA PHE A 44 -14.36 17.60 -8.88
C PHE A 44 -13.12 18.51 -8.90
N GLY A 45 -12.17 18.26 -9.82
CA GLY A 45 -10.97 19.07 -9.98
C GLY A 45 -9.90 18.80 -8.93
N LYS A 46 -9.12 19.84 -8.62
CA LYS A 46 -7.98 19.79 -7.69
C LYS A 46 -8.34 20.48 -6.36
N THR A 47 -8.03 19.81 -5.27
CA THR A 47 -8.10 20.39 -3.92
C THR A 47 -6.76 20.24 -3.20
N VAL A 48 -6.46 21.18 -2.32
CA VAL A 48 -5.29 21.13 -1.43
C VAL A 48 -5.80 21.21 0.01
N THR A 49 -5.36 20.29 0.86
CA THR A 49 -5.82 20.18 2.24
C THR A 49 -4.64 19.91 3.16
N ASP A 50 -4.63 20.59 4.29
CA ASP A 50 -3.70 20.30 5.39
C ASP A 50 -4.28 19.24 6.31
N VAL A 51 -3.48 18.23 6.64
CA VAL A 51 -3.86 17.14 7.55
C VAL A 51 -2.80 16.93 8.63
N CYS A 52 -3.24 16.56 9.81
CA CYS A 52 -2.37 16.14 10.89
C CYS A 52 -2.38 14.62 10.99
N ILE A 53 -1.21 14.00 10.83
CA ILE A 53 -1.03 12.55 10.88
C ILE A 53 -0.48 12.14 12.24
N GLY A 54 -1.19 11.25 12.91
CA GLY A 54 -0.80 10.67 14.18
C GLY A 54 0.06 9.41 14.02
N PRO A 55 0.53 8.83 15.14
CA PRO A 55 1.36 7.62 15.13
C PRO A 55 0.61 6.36 14.68
N ASP A 56 -0.72 6.34 14.82
CA ASP A 56 -1.60 5.21 14.45
C ASP A 56 -2.20 5.35 13.06
N ASP A 57 -1.52 6.07 12.18
CA ASP A 57 -1.97 6.31 10.81
C ASP A 57 -2.21 5.02 10.03
N ASN A 58 -3.36 4.95 9.36
CA ASN A 58 -3.66 3.95 8.34
C ASN A 58 -4.07 4.63 7.05
N ILE A 59 -3.10 4.84 6.16
CA ILE A 59 -3.29 5.56 4.89
C ILE A 59 -4.32 4.89 3.96
N ALA A 60 -4.54 3.58 4.12
CA ALA A 60 -5.43 2.80 3.25
C ALA A 60 -6.89 2.85 3.68
N MET A 61 -7.16 3.21 4.94
CA MET A 61 -8.52 3.20 5.50
C MET A 61 -9.06 4.62 5.62
N PRO A 62 -10.28 4.89 5.12
CA PRO A 62 -10.95 6.17 5.36
C PRO A 62 -11.15 6.44 6.86
N ALA A 63 -11.19 7.71 7.25
CA ALA A 63 -11.43 8.11 8.64
C ALA A 63 -12.76 7.55 9.20
N ASP A 64 -13.78 7.43 8.34
CA ASP A 64 -15.12 6.92 8.68
C ASP A 64 -15.29 5.46 8.24
N SER A 65 -14.30 4.61 8.50
CA SER A 65 -14.20 3.25 7.95
C SER A 65 -15.01 2.18 8.69
N GLY A 66 -16.00 2.54 9.50
CA GLY A 66 -16.76 1.58 10.33
C GLY A 66 -17.31 0.36 9.58
N ASP A 67 -17.71 0.52 8.32
CA ASP A 67 -18.25 -0.55 7.47
C ASP A 67 -17.27 -0.97 6.35
N CYS A 68 -16.00 -0.64 6.47
CA CYS A 68 -14.95 -0.96 5.52
C CYS A 68 -14.02 -2.05 6.04
N ALA A 69 -13.58 -2.93 5.14
CA ALA A 69 -12.58 -3.95 5.43
C ALA A 69 -11.49 -3.94 4.35
N GLN A 70 -10.24 -4.03 4.78
CA GLN A 70 -9.13 -4.30 3.90
C GLN A 70 -9.20 -5.75 3.44
N THR A 71 -9.19 -5.98 2.12
CA THR A 71 -9.36 -7.31 1.53
C THR A 71 -8.08 -7.85 0.91
N LYS A 72 -7.15 -6.98 0.50
CA LYS A 72 -5.90 -7.38 -0.14
C LYS A 72 -4.80 -6.35 0.09
N VAL A 73 -3.58 -6.84 0.28
CA VAL A 73 -2.33 -6.06 0.18
C VAL A 73 -1.39 -6.80 -0.76
N ALA A 74 -0.88 -6.13 -1.77
CA ALA A 74 0.04 -6.70 -2.74
C ALA A 74 1.18 -5.71 -3.07
N GLN A 75 2.35 -6.26 -3.40
CA GLN A 75 3.49 -5.49 -3.90
C GLN A 75 3.48 -5.51 -5.43
N ALA A 76 3.62 -4.35 -6.07
CA ALA A 76 3.78 -4.20 -7.50
C ALA A 76 4.95 -3.24 -7.78
N GLY A 77 6.14 -3.81 -8.04
CA GLY A 77 7.37 -3.02 -8.17
C GLY A 77 7.69 -2.29 -6.86
N SER A 78 7.79 -0.96 -6.93
CA SER A 78 8.02 -0.08 -5.77
C SER A 78 6.73 0.39 -5.09
N GLU A 79 5.55 -0.02 -5.58
CA GLU A 79 4.27 0.39 -5.07
C GLU A 79 3.62 -0.73 -4.25
N VAL A 80 2.80 -0.34 -3.28
CA VAL A 80 1.93 -1.24 -2.51
C VAL A 80 0.50 -1.00 -2.94
N ILE A 81 -0.20 -2.04 -3.38
CA ILE A 81 -1.60 -1.98 -3.77
C ILE A 81 -2.44 -2.50 -2.61
N VAL A 82 -3.42 -1.71 -2.19
CA VAL A 82 -4.35 -2.06 -1.11
C VAL A 82 -5.78 -1.99 -1.64
N ASP A 83 -6.52 -3.09 -1.47
CA ASP A 83 -7.94 -3.15 -1.79
C ASP A 83 -8.75 -3.09 -0.49
N VAL A 84 -9.75 -2.20 -0.49
CA VAL A 84 -10.68 -1.99 0.61
C VAL A 84 -12.11 -2.08 0.08
N VAL A 85 -12.96 -2.80 0.78
CA VAL A 85 -14.39 -2.91 0.47
C VAL A 85 -15.20 -2.31 1.60
N CYS A 86 -16.06 -1.36 1.27
CA CYS A 86 -16.98 -0.72 2.20
C CYS A 86 -18.42 -1.14 1.89
N LYS A 87 -19.17 -1.54 2.92
CA LYS A 87 -20.61 -1.74 2.81
C LYS A 87 -21.32 -0.39 2.77
N LYS A 88 -22.29 -0.26 1.90
CA LYS A 88 -23.15 0.91 1.76
C LYS A 88 -24.61 0.49 1.95
N PRO A 89 -25.55 1.41 2.28
CA PRO A 89 -26.96 1.08 2.48
C PRO A 89 -27.59 0.35 1.30
N HIS A 90 -27.13 0.61 0.08
CA HIS A 90 -27.68 0.06 -1.18
C HIS A 90 -26.64 -0.70 -2.01
N GLY A 91 -25.61 -1.28 -1.37
CA GLY A 91 -24.60 -2.03 -2.10
C GLY A 91 -23.23 -2.00 -1.45
N LYS A 92 -22.18 -1.98 -2.29
CA LYS A 92 -20.80 -1.91 -1.85
C LYS A 92 -19.98 -0.92 -2.68
N GLN A 93 -18.96 -0.38 -2.07
CA GLN A 93 -17.91 0.42 -2.70
C GLN A 93 -16.59 -0.32 -2.55
N THR A 94 -15.88 -0.50 -3.65
CA THR A 94 -14.52 -1.05 -3.64
C THR A 94 -13.54 0.05 -3.99
N MET A 95 -12.49 0.18 -3.21
CA MET A 95 -11.36 1.08 -3.44
C MET A 95 -10.12 0.25 -3.65
N SER A 96 -9.42 0.47 -4.77
CA SER A 96 -8.10 -0.11 -5.05
C SER A 96 -7.11 1.03 -5.16
N THR A 97 -6.14 1.08 -4.26
CA THR A 97 -5.18 2.18 -4.18
C THR A 97 -3.76 1.67 -4.30
N ALA A 98 -3.01 2.23 -5.26
CA ALA A 98 -1.57 2.04 -5.39
C ALA A 98 -0.85 3.18 -4.68
N PHE A 99 0.01 2.84 -3.73
CA PHE A 99 0.80 3.78 -2.93
C PHE A 99 2.27 3.68 -3.30
N GLY A 100 2.91 4.80 -3.61
CA GLY A 100 4.34 4.91 -3.88
C GLY A 100 4.97 6.10 -3.15
N GLY A 101 6.27 6.03 -2.88
CA GLY A 101 7.02 7.09 -2.20
C GLY A 101 7.78 6.60 -0.97
N ASP A 102 8.40 7.53 -0.26
CA ASP A 102 9.15 7.23 0.96
C ASP A 102 8.31 7.39 2.26
N PHE A 103 7.13 8.02 2.17
CA PHE A 103 6.18 8.25 3.26
C PHE A 103 6.74 9.06 4.46
N ASN A 104 7.97 9.56 4.34
CA ASN A 104 8.62 10.46 5.30
C ASN A 104 8.65 11.90 4.82
N ALA A 105 8.76 12.10 3.50
CA ALA A 105 8.79 13.41 2.88
C ALA A 105 7.71 13.58 1.81
N ARG A 106 7.48 12.57 0.99
CA ARG A 106 6.51 12.60 -0.11
C ARG A 106 5.92 11.21 -0.36
N TYR A 107 4.66 11.18 -0.79
CA TYR A 107 4.06 9.99 -1.37
C TYR A 107 3.09 10.36 -2.49
N HIS A 108 2.82 9.39 -3.33
CA HIS A 108 1.81 9.45 -4.38
C HIS A 108 0.86 8.27 -4.22
N ALA A 109 -0.41 8.50 -4.40
CA ALA A 109 -1.42 7.46 -4.40
C ALA A 109 -2.35 7.62 -5.60
N VAL A 110 -2.64 6.50 -6.27
CA VAL A 110 -3.65 6.42 -7.32
C VAL A 110 -4.74 5.48 -6.85
N MET A 111 -5.94 6.01 -6.70
CA MET A 111 -7.10 5.27 -6.22
C MET A 111 -8.13 5.11 -7.35
N LYS A 112 -8.65 3.90 -7.50
CA LYS A 112 -9.83 3.61 -8.29
C LYS A 112 -10.95 3.18 -7.35
N MET A 113 -12.07 3.89 -7.42
CA MET A 113 -13.31 3.51 -6.73
C MET A 113 -14.30 2.92 -7.72
N THR A 114 -14.98 1.85 -7.31
CA THR A 114 -16.08 1.25 -8.06
C THR A 114 -17.28 1.08 -7.13
N PHE A 115 -18.48 1.24 -7.68
CA PHE A 115 -19.74 1.13 -6.96
C PHE A 115 -20.55 -0.03 -7.52
N ASP A 116 -21.14 -0.83 -6.65
CA ASP A 116 -21.97 -1.97 -7.01
C ASP A 116 -23.24 -2.00 -6.13
N PRO A 117 -24.44 -1.71 -6.68
CA PRO A 117 -24.70 -1.29 -8.07
C PRO A 117 -24.12 0.09 -8.42
N PRO A 118 -23.88 0.39 -9.72
CA PRO A 118 -23.38 1.69 -10.14
C PRO A 118 -24.33 2.82 -9.75
N GLU A 119 -23.82 3.82 -9.02
CA GLU A 119 -24.57 5.02 -8.64
C GLU A 119 -24.23 6.16 -9.62
N GLY A 120 -24.83 6.15 -10.82
CA GLY A 120 -24.60 7.18 -11.85
C GLY A 120 -23.23 7.09 -12.54
N VAL A 121 -22.14 6.96 -11.81
CA VAL A 121 -20.77 6.77 -12.32
C VAL A 121 -20.29 5.39 -11.90
N PRO A 122 -19.96 4.47 -12.83
CA PRO A 122 -19.57 3.10 -12.47
C PRO A 122 -18.19 3.03 -11.79
N SER A 123 -17.32 3.99 -12.07
CA SER A 123 -16.01 4.10 -11.42
C SER A 123 -15.51 5.53 -11.40
N MET A 124 -14.66 5.84 -10.41
CA MET A 124 -14.03 7.14 -10.24
C MET A 124 -12.54 6.94 -9.95
N GLY A 125 -11.70 7.75 -10.61
CA GLY A 125 -10.27 7.82 -10.35
C GLY A 125 -9.93 9.04 -9.48
N VAL A 126 -9.05 8.83 -8.50
CA VAL A 126 -8.53 9.88 -7.62
C VAL A 126 -7.02 9.73 -7.51
N THR A 127 -6.28 10.84 -7.66
CA THR A 127 -4.85 10.89 -7.35
C THR A 127 -4.62 11.75 -6.13
N ILE A 128 -3.69 11.34 -5.28
CA ILE A 128 -3.31 12.07 -4.07
C ILE A 128 -1.80 12.20 -4.05
N ASP A 129 -1.31 13.42 -3.95
CA ASP A 129 0.10 13.73 -3.70
C ASP A 129 0.24 14.29 -2.28
N GLY A 130 0.99 13.61 -1.44
CA GLY A 130 1.28 14.03 -0.08
C GLY A 130 2.68 14.61 0.04
N LYS A 131 2.79 15.75 0.74
CA LYS A 131 4.04 16.42 1.07
C LYS A 131 4.11 16.68 2.55
N TYR A 132 5.16 16.19 3.20
CA TYR A 132 5.44 16.48 4.61
C TYR A 132 5.86 17.93 4.79
N ILE A 133 5.24 18.62 5.72
CA ILE A 133 5.49 20.04 6.00
C ILE A 133 6.35 20.19 7.26
N GLY A 134 6.05 19.45 8.32
CA GLY A 134 6.78 19.53 9.57
C GLY A 134 6.16 18.71 10.70
N PRO A 135 6.81 18.66 11.87
CA PRO A 135 6.33 17.88 13.01
C PRO A 135 5.09 18.49 13.67
N ASP A 136 4.92 19.81 13.56
CA ASP A 136 3.88 20.55 14.25
C ASP A 136 2.64 20.69 13.38
N CYS A 137 1.49 20.23 13.90
CA CYS A 137 0.22 20.39 13.23
C CYS A 137 -0.33 21.81 13.45
N PRO A 138 -1.02 22.39 12.44
CA PRO A 138 -1.73 23.67 12.61
C PRO A 138 -2.81 23.53 13.70
N ARG A 139 -2.96 24.57 14.48
CA ARG A 139 -3.99 24.67 15.55
C ARG A 139 -5.32 25.10 14.97
#